data_3baaf85e2a56b427a36777ab9e14d96f
#
_entry.id   3baaf85e2a56b427a36777ab9e14d96f
#
_cell.length_a   1.000
_cell.length_b   1.000
_cell.length_c   1.000
_cell.angle_alpha   90.00
_cell.angle_beta   90.00
_cell.angle_gamma   90.00
#
_symmetry.space_group_name_H-M   'P 1'
#
loop_
_entity.id
_entity.type
_entity.pdbx_description
1 polymer ?
#
loop_
_entity_poly.entity_id
_entity_poly.type
_entity_poly.pdbx_seq_one_letter_code
_entity_poly.pdbx_strand_id
1 'polypeptide(L)'
;LLKRQRFDLVLMDIQMPELDGLQTSLRIREQERIHGSHLPIIAVTAHALKGDRERCLEHGMDGYVSKPIRQRQLIEEIERVMGTAIAPRPVAPADLPTKPAQVVNWDIALECCGGDPALLRDIAEAFLEEWPKRSAEIRRGLDTGDFELLHRATHTVKGSMRYFGSTAAFNTALELEQRGAAKSLAGAEEIWTRLQREIQLVVPQLVDYVQGRIHVPA
;
A
#
# COMPACT_ATOMS: atom_id res chain seq x y z
N LEU A 1 12.07 20.75 -11.19
CA LEU A 1 12.54 21.01 -9.83
C LEU A 1 14.05 20.77 -9.72
N LEU A 2 14.58 19.61 -10.11
CA LEU A 2 16.01 19.22 -9.98
C LEU A 2 16.98 20.19 -10.65
N LYS A 3 16.56 20.91 -11.70
CA LYS A 3 17.37 21.96 -12.36
C LYS A 3 17.47 23.27 -11.59
N ARG A 4 16.60 23.47 -10.58
CA ARG A 4 16.47 24.75 -9.85
C ARG A 4 16.99 24.65 -8.41
N GLN A 5 17.09 23.46 -7.88
CA GLN A 5 17.42 23.22 -6.48
C GLN A 5 18.18 21.91 -6.33
N ARG A 6 19.12 21.86 -5.39
CA ARG A 6 19.82 20.62 -5.01
C ARG A 6 18.98 19.87 -3.98
N PHE A 7 18.97 18.56 -4.12
CA PHE A 7 18.35 17.63 -3.19
C PHE A 7 19.37 16.56 -2.83
N ASP A 8 19.30 16.08 -1.60
CA ASP A 8 20.19 15.02 -1.10
C ASP A 8 19.61 13.64 -1.41
N LEU A 9 18.28 13.52 -1.61
CA LEU A 9 17.56 12.29 -1.91
C LEU A 9 16.22 12.62 -2.59
N VAL A 10 15.73 11.69 -3.40
CA VAL A 10 14.40 11.75 -4.04
C VAL A 10 13.57 10.55 -3.65
N LEU A 11 12.36 10.79 -3.16
CA LEU A 11 11.31 9.79 -3.09
C LEU A 11 10.50 9.84 -4.39
N MET A 12 10.55 8.76 -5.18
CA MET A 12 9.94 8.70 -6.51
C MET A 12 8.73 7.77 -6.49
N ASP A 13 7.54 8.34 -6.64
CA ASP A 13 6.36 7.51 -6.91
C ASP A 13 6.47 6.87 -8.29
N ILE A 14 6.30 5.55 -8.34
CA ILE A 14 6.34 4.82 -9.61
C ILE A 14 5.07 5.11 -10.42
N GLN A 15 3.92 5.17 -9.77
CA GLN A 15 2.63 5.37 -10.43
C GLN A 15 2.23 6.86 -10.42
N MET A 16 2.72 7.60 -11.40
CA MET A 16 2.32 8.99 -11.62
C MET A 16 1.59 9.14 -12.96
N PRO A 17 0.52 9.97 -13.04
CA PRO A 17 -0.07 10.34 -14.32
C PRO A 17 0.95 11.15 -15.16
N GLU A 18 0.94 10.98 -16.47
CA GLU A 18 1.78 11.66 -17.49
C GLU A 18 3.22 11.16 -17.61
N LEU A 19 3.96 10.95 -16.54
CA LEU A 19 5.34 10.48 -16.60
C LEU A 19 5.60 9.42 -15.53
N ASP A 20 5.85 8.19 -15.96
CA ASP A 20 6.19 7.06 -15.08
C ASP A 20 7.48 7.35 -14.30
N GLY A 21 7.47 7.02 -12.99
CA GLY A 21 8.63 7.20 -12.12
C GLY A 21 9.88 6.46 -12.60
N LEU A 22 9.72 5.30 -13.24
CA LEU A 22 10.83 4.54 -13.83
C LEU A 22 11.51 5.30 -14.97
N GLN A 23 10.72 5.88 -15.87
CA GLN A 23 11.24 6.70 -16.96
C GLN A 23 11.89 7.99 -16.45
N THR A 24 11.34 8.57 -15.39
CA THR A 24 11.91 9.76 -14.75
C THR A 24 13.28 9.45 -14.16
N SER A 25 13.44 8.31 -13.51
CA SER A 25 14.69 7.85 -12.95
C SER A 25 15.77 7.70 -14.04
N LEU A 26 15.47 7.03 -15.14
CA LEU A 26 16.39 6.89 -16.27
C LEU A 26 16.88 8.24 -16.80
N ARG A 27 15.97 9.23 -16.94
CA ARG A 27 16.33 10.58 -17.38
C ARG A 27 17.25 11.30 -16.38
N ILE A 28 17.06 11.07 -15.09
CA ILE A 28 17.96 11.60 -14.05
C ILE A 28 19.34 10.97 -14.23
N ARG A 29 19.43 9.65 -14.39
CA ARG A 29 20.70 8.93 -14.59
C ARG A 29 21.44 9.36 -15.85
N GLU A 30 20.74 9.63 -16.95
CA GLU A 30 21.35 10.19 -18.15
C GLU A 30 21.99 11.56 -17.90
N GLN A 31 21.32 12.42 -17.14
CA GLN A 31 21.86 13.75 -16.80
C GLN A 31 23.06 13.65 -15.85
N GLU A 32 23.04 12.72 -14.91
CA GLU A 32 24.15 12.48 -13.98
C GLU A 32 25.43 12.02 -14.67
N ARG A 33 25.34 11.22 -15.73
CA ARG A 33 26.49 10.81 -16.55
C ARG A 33 27.24 12.00 -17.13
N ILE A 34 26.53 13.11 -17.38
CA ILE A 34 27.12 14.33 -17.94
C ILE A 34 27.79 15.17 -16.84
N HIS A 35 27.26 15.16 -15.61
CA HIS A 35 27.67 16.06 -14.54
C HIS A 35 28.50 15.39 -13.44
N GLY A 36 28.67 14.07 -13.48
CA GLY A 36 29.50 13.31 -12.51
C GLY A 36 28.96 13.29 -11.09
N SER A 37 27.65 13.51 -10.90
CA SER A 37 26.98 13.46 -9.60
C SER A 37 26.03 12.26 -9.56
N HIS A 38 25.74 11.75 -8.36
CA HIS A 38 24.73 10.71 -8.14
C HIS A 38 23.72 11.20 -7.09
N LEU A 39 22.44 11.28 -7.46
CA LEU A 39 21.35 11.67 -6.59
C LEU A 39 20.60 10.40 -6.18
N PRO A 40 20.61 10.03 -4.89
CA PRO A 40 19.91 8.87 -4.41
C PRO A 40 18.41 8.94 -4.71
N ILE A 41 17.83 7.85 -5.26
CA ILE A 41 16.42 7.74 -5.61
C ILE A 41 15.84 6.51 -4.92
N ILE A 42 14.86 6.73 -4.04
CA ILE A 42 14.07 5.66 -3.43
C ILE A 42 12.70 5.60 -4.10
N ALA A 43 12.37 4.46 -4.70
CA ALA A 43 11.06 4.19 -5.27
C ALA A 43 9.98 4.12 -4.19
N VAL A 44 8.85 4.73 -4.45
CA VAL A 44 7.63 4.56 -3.65
C VAL A 44 6.61 3.80 -4.50
N THR A 45 6.26 2.57 -4.12
CA THR A 45 5.43 1.68 -4.93
C THR A 45 4.21 1.18 -4.16
N ALA A 46 3.09 1.02 -4.86
CA ALA A 46 1.90 0.36 -4.29
C ALA A 46 2.03 -1.18 -4.19
N HIS A 47 3.05 -1.77 -4.83
CA HIS A 47 3.24 -3.22 -4.89
C HIS A 47 4.57 -3.59 -4.22
N ALA A 48 4.52 -4.60 -3.35
CA ALA A 48 5.69 -5.18 -2.69
C ALA A 48 5.99 -6.58 -3.25
N LEU A 49 5.71 -6.82 -4.54
CA LEU A 49 5.94 -8.13 -5.15
C LEU A 49 7.44 -8.36 -5.44
N LYS A 50 7.86 -9.61 -5.30
CA LYS A 50 9.18 -10.08 -5.74
C LYS A 50 9.29 -9.80 -7.24
N GLY A 51 10.14 -8.86 -7.66
CA GLY A 51 10.27 -8.40 -9.03
C GLY A 51 10.11 -6.89 -9.22
N ASP A 52 9.32 -6.22 -8.37
CA ASP A 52 9.20 -4.76 -8.45
C ASP A 52 10.46 -4.07 -7.92
N ARG A 53 11.12 -4.67 -6.93
CA ARG A 53 12.42 -4.20 -6.44
C ARG A 53 13.49 -4.30 -7.52
N GLU A 54 13.58 -5.45 -8.17
CA GLU A 54 14.53 -5.68 -9.26
C GLU A 54 14.30 -4.68 -10.41
N ARG A 55 13.05 -4.46 -10.80
CA ARG A 55 12.68 -3.46 -11.83
C ARG A 55 13.08 -2.04 -11.44
N CYS A 56 12.90 -1.64 -10.18
CA CYS A 56 13.34 -0.32 -9.72
C CYS A 56 14.85 -0.17 -9.82
N LEU A 57 15.61 -1.18 -9.37
CA LEU A 57 17.06 -1.18 -9.44
C LEU A 57 17.59 -1.18 -10.89
N GLU A 58 16.98 -1.96 -11.79
CA GLU A 58 17.30 -1.99 -13.22
C GLU A 58 17.07 -0.63 -13.90
N HIS A 59 16.12 0.17 -13.41
CA HIS A 59 15.86 1.53 -13.87
C HIS A 59 16.68 2.60 -13.13
N GLY A 60 17.72 2.16 -12.40
CA GLY A 60 18.68 3.04 -11.77
C GLY A 60 18.22 3.69 -10.47
N MET A 61 17.21 3.15 -9.80
CA MET A 61 16.86 3.57 -8.45
C MET A 61 17.77 2.87 -7.43
N ASP A 62 18.01 3.49 -6.28
CA ASP A 62 18.94 3.02 -5.26
C ASP A 62 18.25 2.23 -4.14
N GLY A 63 16.94 2.46 -3.99
CA GLY A 63 16.14 1.83 -2.98
C GLY A 63 14.66 1.80 -3.31
N TYR A 64 13.87 1.15 -2.45
CA TYR A 64 12.42 1.13 -2.61
C TYR A 64 11.71 1.03 -1.26
N VAL A 65 10.52 1.67 -1.18
CA VAL A 65 9.59 1.57 -0.05
C VAL A 65 8.19 1.33 -0.59
N SER A 66 7.47 0.38 0.00
CA SER A 66 6.08 0.10 -0.37
C SER A 66 5.10 1.04 0.32
N LYS A 67 4.04 1.41 -0.38
CA LYS A 67 2.87 2.08 0.23
C LYS A 67 2.01 1.05 1.00
N PRO A 68 1.45 1.40 2.18
CA PRO A 68 1.63 2.65 2.90
C PRO A 68 3.05 2.81 3.43
N ILE A 69 3.59 4.04 3.36
CA ILE A 69 4.95 4.32 3.79
C ILE A 69 5.00 4.22 5.32
N ARG A 70 5.76 3.25 5.82
CA ARG A 70 6.03 3.11 7.25
C ARG A 70 7.26 3.92 7.60
N GLN A 71 7.15 4.79 8.58
CA GLN A 71 8.23 5.69 8.97
C GLN A 71 9.55 4.94 9.22
N ARG A 72 9.50 3.84 9.97
CA ARG A 72 10.70 3.03 10.26
C ARG A 72 11.34 2.47 9.00
N GLN A 73 10.56 1.88 8.09
CA GLN A 73 11.07 1.33 6.83
C GLN A 73 11.66 2.41 5.93
N LEU A 74 11.02 3.60 5.90
CA LEU A 74 11.53 4.73 5.14
C LEU A 74 12.88 5.20 5.69
N ILE A 75 13.00 5.34 7.02
CA ILE A 75 14.25 5.76 7.66
C ILE A 75 15.35 4.73 7.41
N GLU A 76 15.09 3.44 7.62
CA GLU A 76 16.05 2.36 7.38
C GLU A 76 16.53 2.35 5.92
N GLU A 77 15.62 2.58 4.96
CA GLU A 77 15.97 2.62 3.55
C GLU A 77 16.75 3.89 3.17
N ILE A 78 16.42 5.05 3.76
CA ILE A 78 17.19 6.28 3.60
C ILE A 78 18.61 6.09 4.14
N GLU A 79 18.78 5.56 5.34
CA GLU A 79 20.07 5.29 5.95
C GLU A 79 20.91 4.33 5.10
N ARG A 80 20.29 3.27 4.57
CA ARG A 80 20.93 2.30 3.67
C ARG A 80 21.46 2.98 2.38
N VAL A 81 20.64 3.82 1.78
CA VAL A 81 20.94 4.45 0.49
C VAL A 81 21.93 5.62 0.64
N MET A 82 21.83 6.35 1.76
CA MET A 82 22.73 7.48 2.05
C MET A 82 24.09 7.05 2.62
N GLY A 83 24.32 5.76 2.85
CA GLY A 83 25.61 5.25 3.31
C GLY A 83 25.94 5.54 4.77
N THR A 84 24.96 5.87 5.60
CA THR A 84 25.12 5.91 7.05
C THR A 84 25.03 4.46 7.55
N ALA A 85 26.20 3.86 7.83
CA ALA A 85 26.34 2.44 8.10
C ALA A 85 25.63 2.03 9.41
N ILE A 86 24.44 1.46 9.29
CA ILE A 86 24.01 0.37 10.17
C ILE A 86 24.01 -0.87 9.28
N ALA A 87 24.84 -1.86 9.66
CA ALA A 87 24.99 -3.11 8.92
C ALA A 87 23.60 -3.69 8.58
N PRO A 88 23.38 -4.14 7.34
CA PRO A 88 22.11 -4.71 6.96
C PRO A 88 21.85 -5.96 7.80
N ARG A 89 20.94 -5.85 8.74
CA ARG A 89 20.31 -7.03 9.31
C ARG A 89 19.50 -7.65 8.18
N PRO A 90 19.76 -8.90 7.77
CA PRO A 90 18.93 -9.53 6.74
C PRO A 90 17.51 -9.52 7.27
N VAL A 91 16.66 -8.70 6.65
CA VAL A 91 15.23 -8.82 6.80
C VAL A 91 14.88 -10.07 6.01
N ALA A 92 14.83 -11.20 6.72
CA ALA A 92 14.13 -12.37 6.22
C ALA A 92 12.76 -11.91 5.72
N PRO A 93 12.23 -12.46 4.60
CA PRO A 93 10.85 -12.22 4.23
C PRO A 93 10.06 -12.45 5.50
N ALA A 94 9.35 -11.38 5.96
CA ALA A 94 8.59 -11.49 7.19
C ALA A 94 7.72 -12.71 7.03
N ASP A 95 8.06 -13.76 7.75
CA ASP A 95 7.19 -14.88 7.96
C ASP A 95 5.87 -14.28 8.41
N LEU A 96 4.88 -14.36 7.54
CA LEU A 96 3.51 -14.12 7.92
C LEU A 96 3.28 -15.05 9.10
N PRO A 97 2.99 -14.53 10.32
CA PRO A 97 2.80 -15.41 11.45
C PRO A 97 1.67 -16.35 11.09
N THR A 98 1.95 -17.65 11.12
CA THR A 98 0.99 -18.76 11.09
C THR A 98 0.20 -18.81 12.39
N LYS A 99 -0.35 -17.69 12.84
CA LYS A 99 -1.44 -17.64 13.80
C LYS A 99 -2.76 -17.76 13.04
N PRO A 100 -3.79 -18.38 13.63
CA PRO A 100 -5.12 -18.45 13.02
C PRO A 100 -5.47 -17.04 12.56
N ALA A 101 -5.92 -16.92 11.31
CA ALA A 101 -6.08 -15.67 10.58
C ALA A 101 -6.69 -14.59 11.48
N GLN A 102 -5.86 -13.71 12.02
CA GLN A 102 -6.33 -12.53 12.74
C GLN A 102 -7.05 -11.67 11.71
N VAL A 103 -8.33 -11.42 11.95
CA VAL A 103 -9.18 -10.66 11.04
C VAL A 103 -8.69 -9.22 10.94
N VAL A 104 -8.34 -8.62 12.08
CA VAL A 104 -7.62 -7.33 12.17
C VAL A 104 -6.29 -7.56 12.89
N ASN A 105 -5.21 -7.10 12.31
CA ASN A 105 -3.91 -7.10 12.98
C ASN A 105 -3.65 -5.73 13.60
N TRP A 106 -3.91 -5.62 14.89
CA TRP A 106 -3.83 -4.36 15.62
C TRP A 106 -2.41 -3.80 15.71
N ASP A 107 -1.38 -4.66 15.74
CA ASP A 107 0.02 -4.23 15.75
C ASP A 107 0.36 -3.52 14.43
N ILE A 108 -0.04 -4.11 13.30
CA ILE A 108 0.13 -3.49 11.98
C ILE A 108 -0.70 -2.20 11.87
N ALA A 109 -1.95 -2.22 12.34
CA ALA A 109 -2.84 -1.08 12.26
C ALA A 109 -2.28 0.12 13.06
N LEU A 110 -1.79 -0.13 14.26
CA LEU A 110 -1.19 0.91 15.08
C LEU A 110 0.15 1.41 14.49
N GLU A 111 0.98 0.50 13.98
CA GLU A 111 2.23 0.87 13.30
C GLU A 111 1.97 1.76 12.08
N CYS A 112 0.93 1.48 11.29
CA CYS A 112 0.52 2.30 10.15
C CYS A 112 0.09 3.73 10.56
N CYS A 113 -0.34 3.91 11.80
CA CYS A 113 -0.71 5.19 12.40
C CYS A 113 0.43 5.83 13.21
N GLY A 114 1.68 5.34 13.06
CA GLY A 114 2.84 5.86 13.80
C GLY A 114 2.77 5.64 15.32
N GLY A 115 1.99 4.64 15.76
CA GLY A 115 1.77 4.35 17.20
C GLY A 115 0.69 5.22 17.84
N ASP A 116 -0.07 6.01 17.06
CA ASP A 116 -1.14 6.88 17.59
C ASP A 116 -2.51 6.16 17.58
N PRO A 117 -3.05 5.77 18.76
CA PRO A 117 -4.35 5.11 18.85
C PRO A 117 -5.52 6.03 18.49
N ALA A 118 -5.38 7.36 18.66
CA ALA A 118 -6.43 8.30 18.30
C ALA A 118 -6.57 8.38 16.78
N LEU A 119 -5.46 8.48 16.06
CA LEU A 119 -5.45 8.45 14.59
C LEU A 119 -5.99 7.12 14.05
N LEU A 120 -5.65 5.99 14.68
CA LEU A 120 -6.20 4.69 14.29
C LEU A 120 -7.73 4.64 14.47
N ARG A 121 -8.24 5.26 15.53
CA ARG A 121 -9.70 5.36 15.78
C ARG A 121 -10.38 6.17 14.68
N ASP A 122 -9.84 7.33 14.35
CA ASP A 122 -10.38 8.21 13.29
C ASP A 122 -10.42 7.47 11.94
N ILE A 123 -9.37 6.71 11.61
CA ILE A 123 -9.32 5.89 10.38
C ILE A 123 -10.37 4.75 10.42
N ALA A 124 -10.56 4.12 11.58
CA ALA A 124 -11.57 3.07 11.73
C ALA A 124 -12.99 3.63 11.60
N GLU A 125 -13.28 4.78 12.20
CA GLU A 125 -14.57 5.48 12.08
C GLU A 125 -14.85 5.86 10.62
N ALA A 126 -13.87 6.49 9.95
CA ALA A 126 -14.00 6.86 8.54
C ALA A 126 -14.27 5.65 7.63
N PHE A 127 -13.61 4.52 7.89
CA PHE A 127 -13.89 3.29 7.13
C PHE A 127 -15.31 2.77 7.38
N LEU A 128 -15.76 2.75 8.62
CA LEU A 128 -17.11 2.28 8.97
C LEU A 128 -18.20 3.14 8.31
N GLU A 129 -17.99 4.44 8.21
CA GLU A 129 -18.90 5.36 7.52
C GLU A 129 -18.87 5.18 5.99
N GLU A 130 -17.69 4.95 5.42
CA GLU A 130 -17.52 4.83 3.96
C GLU A 130 -17.88 3.45 3.41
N TRP A 131 -17.76 2.39 4.19
CA TRP A 131 -17.94 1.02 3.71
C TRP A 131 -19.30 0.77 3.03
N PRO A 132 -20.45 1.20 3.57
CA PRO A 132 -21.74 1.00 2.91
C PRO A 132 -21.78 1.60 1.51
N LYS A 133 -21.20 2.79 1.32
CA LYS A 133 -21.10 3.47 0.03
C LYS A 133 -20.20 2.71 -0.93
N ARG A 134 -19.00 2.28 -0.49
CA ARG A 134 -18.07 1.52 -1.33
C ARG A 134 -18.64 0.17 -1.72
N SER A 135 -19.33 -0.50 -0.80
CA SER A 135 -20.05 -1.76 -1.06
C SER A 135 -21.11 -1.58 -2.17
N ALA A 136 -21.89 -0.50 -2.11
CA ALA A 136 -22.89 -0.19 -3.12
C ALA A 136 -22.25 0.16 -4.49
N GLU A 137 -21.11 0.88 -4.49
CA GLU A 137 -20.36 1.21 -5.72
C GLU A 137 -19.80 -0.05 -6.38
N ILE A 138 -19.21 -0.99 -5.61
CA ILE A 138 -18.74 -2.26 -6.13
C ILE A 138 -19.90 -3.06 -6.72
N ARG A 139 -21.01 -3.18 -5.99
CA ARG A 139 -22.21 -3.87 -6.48
C ARG A 139 -22.69 -3.28 -7.80
N ARG A 140 -22.83 -1.96 -7.86
CA ARG A 140 -23.24 -1.26 -9.09
C ARG A 140 -22.25 -1.52 -10.25
N GLY A 141 -20.94 -1.46 -9.98
CA GLY A 141 -19.92 -1.76 -11.00
C GLY A 141 -20.06 -3.18 -11.57
N LEU A 142 -20.36 -4.17 -10.71
CA LEU A 142 -20.62 -5.54 -11.13
C LEU A 142 -21.92 -5.67 -11.95
N ASP A 143 -23.02 -5.04 -11.50
CA ASP A 143 -24.33 -5.13 -12.14
C ASP A 143 -24.37 -4.45 -13.51
N THR A 144 -23.66 -3.33 -13.64
CA THR A 144 -23.68 -2.53 -14.88
C THR A 144 -22.50 -2.79 -15.82
N GLY A 145 -21.49 -3.56 -15.36
CA GLY A 145 -20.23 -3.74 -16.09
C GLY A 145 -19.39 -2.46 -16.16
N ASP A 146 -19.59 -1.53 -15.21
CA ASP A 146 -18.74 -0.34 -15.07
C ASP A 146 -17.41 -0.71 -14.40
N PHE A 147 -16.46 -1.11 -15.24
CA PHE A 147 -15.15 -1.57 -14.80
C PHE A 147 -14.32 -0.48 -14.13
N GLU A 148 -14.50 0.77 -14.52
CA GLU A 148 -13.78 1.89 -13.91
C GLU A 148 -14.27 2.16 -12.49
N LEU A 149 -15.58 2.14 -12.29
CA LEU A 149 -16.19 2.22 -10.96
C LEU A 149 -15.77 1.05 -10.08
N LEU A 150 -15.84 -0.18 -10.63
CA LEU A 150 -15.43 -1.40 -9.93
C LEU A 150 -13.97 -1.31 -9.47
N HIS A 151 -13.06 -0.99 -10.39
CA HIS A 151 -11.63 -0.86 -10.10
C HIS A 151 -11.37 0.20 -9.02
N ARG A 152 -11.94 1.39 -9.15
CA ARG A 152 -11.73 2.49 -8.19
C ARG A 152 -12.29 2.17 -6.80
N ALA A 153 -13.50 1.63 -6.72
CA ALA A 153 -14.12 1.30 -5.44
C ALA A 153 -13.36 0.18 -4.71
N THR A 154 -12.95 -0.87 -5.44
CA THR A 154 -12.17 -1.97 -4.87
C THR A 154 -10.75 -1.55 -4.48
N HIS A 155 -10.12 -0.64 -5.24
CA HIS A 155 -8.83 -0.05 -4.87
C HIS A 155 -8.89 0.65 -3.51
N THR A 156 -9.93 1.43 -3.27
CA THR A 156 -10.13 2.11 -1.99
C THR A 156 -10.29 1.11 -0.84
N VAL A 157 -11.13 0.08 -1.00
CA VAL A 157 -11.34 -0.97 0.00
C VAL A 157 -10.05 -1.75 0.28
N LYS A 158 -9.31 -2.12 -0.77
CA LYS A 158 -8.00 -2.78 -0.63
C LYS A 158 -7.03 -1.96 0.22
N GLY A 159 -6.96 -0.64 -0.02
CA GLY A 159 -6.15 0.28 0.78
C GLY A 159 -6.51 0.23 2.26
N SER A 160 -7.80 0.32 2.60
CA SER A 160 -8.28 0.25 3.97
C SER A 160 -7.95 -1.09 4.64
N MET A 161 -8.15 -2.22 3.94
CA MET A 161 -7.82 -3.56 4.47
C MET A 161 -6.34 -3.73 4.76
N ARG A 162 -5.49 -3.06 4.01
CA ARG A 162 -4.05 -3.04 4.25
C ARG A 162 -3.71 -2.29 5.55
N TYR A 163 -4.36 -1.14 5.81
CA TYR A 163 -4.19 -0.40 7.07
C TYR A 163 -4.55 -1.25 8.29
N PHE A 164 -5.62 -2.02 8.21
CA PHE A 164 -6.08 -2.89 9.30
C PHE A 164 -5.32 -4.23 9.37
N GLY A 165 -4.33 -4.46 8.49
CA GLY A 165 -3.57 -5.71 8.46
C GLY A 165 -4.43 -6.94 8.13
N SER A 166 -5.60 -6.75 7.54
CA SER A 166 -6.51 -7.83 7.14
C SER A 166 -6.07 -8.45 5.82
N THR A 167 -5.17 -9.44 5.90
CA THR A 167 -4.54 -10.05 4.71
C THR A 167 -5.56 -10.74 3.81
N ALA A 168 -6.55 -11.43 4.37
CA ALA A 168 -7.58 -12.11 3.58
C ALA A 168 -8.39 -11.11 2.76
N ALA A 169 -9.02 -10.13 3.41
CA ALA A 169 -9.83 -9.11 2.73
C ALA A 169 -9.00 -8.24 1.77
N PHE A 170 -7.73 -7.99 2.09
CA PHE A 170 -6.80 -7.31 1.17
C PHE A 170 -6.60 -8.10 -0.12
N ASN A 171 -6.28 -9.40 -0.02
CA ASN A 171 -6.02 -10.24 -1.19
C ASN A 171 -7.28 -10.39 -2.06
N THR A 172 -8.44 -10.58 -1.44
CA THR A 172 -9.72 -10.70 -2.15
C THR A 172 -10.12 -9.38 -2.83
N ALA A 173 -9.89 -8.24 -2.18
CA ALA A 173 -10.10 -6.93 -2.80
C ALA A 173 -9.14 -6.70 -3.98
N LEU A 174 -7.87 -7.15 -3.87
CA LEU A 174 -6.90 -7.08 -4.96
C LEU A 174 -7.33 -7.93 -6.16
N GLU A 175 -7.83 -9.16 -5.93
CA GLU A 175 -8.37 -10.00 -7.01
C GLU A 175 -9.53 -9.32 -7.74
N LEU A 176 -10.46 -8.69 -7.00
CA LEU A 176 -11.59 -7.99 -7.58
C LEU A 176 -11.17 -6.73 -8.34
N GLU A 177 -10.20 -5.98 -7.82
CA GLU A 177 -9.58 -4.83 -8.49
C GLU A 177 -8.96 -5.23 -9.84
N GLN A 178 -8.23 -6.36 -9.86
CA GLN A 178 -7.65 -6.90 -11.09
C GLN A 178 -8.70 -7.29 -12.13
N ARG A 179 -9.88 -7.78 -11.71
CA ARG A 179 -11.01 -8.02 -12.62
C ARG A 179 -11.52 -6.73 -13.26
N GLY A 180 -11.65 -5.65 -12.47
CA GLY A 180 -11.99 -4.33 -12.98
C GLY A 180 -10.96 -3.82 -13.99
N ALA A 181 -9.67 -3.91 -13.67
CA ALA A 181 -8.57 -3.50 -14.55
C ALA A 181 -8.52 -4.32 -15.85
N ALA A 182 -8.78 -5.63 -15.77
CA ALA A 182 -8.84 -6.52 -16.93
C ALA A 182 -10.14 -6.41 -17.73
N LYS A 183 -11.08 -5.56 -17.31
CA LYS A 183 -12.43 -5.40 -17.89
C LYS A 183 -13.15 -6.74 -18.03
N SER A 184 -13.11 -7.58 -16.99
CA SER A 184 -13.67 -8.93 -16.97
C SER A 184 -14.49 -9.17 -15.71
N LEU A 185 -15.73 -9.64 -15.88
CA LEU A 185 -16.60 -10.06 -14.78
C LEU A 185 -16.50 -11.57 -14.48
N ALA A 186 -15.64 -12.31 -15.18
CA ALA A 186 -15.52 -13.75 -14.97
C ALA A 186 -15.09 -14.05 -13.52
N GLY A 187 -15.94 -14.77 -12.76
CA GLY A 187 -15.71 -15.10 -11.35
C GLY A 187 -15.79 -13.91 -10.36
N ALA A 188 -16.14 -12.71 -10.83
CA ALA A 188 -16.17 -11.52 -10.00
C ALA A 188 -17.24 -11.57 -8.89
N GLU A 189 -18.37 -12.25 -9.12
CA GLU A 189 -19.44 -12.46 -8.13
C GLU A 189 -18.97 -13.32 -6.95
N GLU A 190 -18.23 -14.38 -7.22
CA GLU A 190 -17.69 -15.25 -6.18
C GLU A 190 -16.64 -14.51 -5.34
N ILE A 191 -15.78 -13.74 -6.01
CA ILE A 191 -14.78 -12.89 -5.35
C ILE A 191 -15.47 -11.83 -4.48
N TRP A 192 -16.51 -11.19 -4.99
CA TRP A 192 -17.29 -10.21 -4.24
C TRP A 192 -17.96 -10.82 -3.01
N THR A 193 -18.60 -11.96 -3.18
CA THR A 193 -19.24 -12.69 -2.07
C THR A 193 -18.23 -13.05 -0.98
N ARG A 194 -17.02 -13.47 -1.36
CA ARG A 194 -15.92 -13.75 -0.44
C ARG A 194 -15.46 -12.49 0.28
N LEU A 195 -15.24 -11.39 -0.44
CA LEU A 195 -14.85 -10.10 0.13
C LEU A 195 -15.86 -9.60 1.17
N GLN A 196 -17.16 -9.69 0.87
CA GLN A 196 -18.21 -9.31 1.80
C GLN A 196 -18.14 -10.11 3.11
N ARG A 197 -17.94 -11.42 3.05
CA ARG A 197 -17.78 -12.27 4.24
C ARG A 197 -16.55 -11.88 5.06
N GLU A 198 -15.44 -11.63 4.41
CA GLU A 198 -14.20 -11.25 5.09
C GLU A 198 -14.35 -9.89 5.78
N ILE A 199 -14.97 -8.90 5.13
CA ILE A 199 -15.23 -7.59 5.74
C ILE A 199 -16.27 -7.68 6.85
N GLN A 200 -17.25 -8.58 6.75
CA GLN A 200 -18.20 -8.85 7.86
C GLN A 200 -17.51 -9.35 9.14
N LEU A 201 -16.32 -9.90 9.05
CA LEU A 201 -15.51 -10.27 10.21
C LEU A 201 -14.64 -9.09 10.73
N VAL A 202 -14.26 -8.16 9.85
CA VAL A 202 -13.48 -6.96 10.19
C VAL A 202 -14.36 -5.92 10.91
N VAL A 203 -15.52 -5.62 10.34
CA VAL A 203 -16.42 -4.54 10.81
C VAL A 203 -16.73 -4.61 12.31
N PRO A 204 -17.14 -5.74 12.91
CA PRO A 204 -17.40 -5.81 14.33
C PRO A 204 -16.20 -5.47 15.20
N GLN A 205 -14.99 -5.87 14.79
CA GLN A 205 -13.78 -5.57 15.53
C GLN A 205 -13.42 -4.07 15.49
N LEU A 206 -13.63 -3.42 14.35
CA LEU A 206 -13.47 -1.98 14.24
C LEU A 206 -14.50 -1.22 15.09
N VAL A 207 -15.77 -1.67 15.08
CA VAL A 207 -16.81 -1.10 15.95
C VAL A 207 -16.44 -1.24 17.42
N ASP A 208 -15.96 -2.42 17.85
CA ASP A 208 -15.55 -2.66 19.22
C ASP A 208 -14.35 -1.79 19.63
N TYR A 209 -13.41 -1.56 18.71
CA TYR A 209 -12.29 -0.66 18.93
C TYR A 209 -12.74 0.82 19.06
N VAL A 210 -13.55 1.30 18.14
CA VAL A 210 -14.10 2.67 18.16
C VAL A 210 -14.89 2.94 19.45
N GLN A 211 -15.64 1.95 19.91
CA GLN A 211 -16.44 2.04 21.16
C GLN A 211 -15.62 1.80 22.43
N GLY A 212 -14.29 1.61 22.32
CA GLY A 212 -13.41 1.40 23.46
C GLY A 212 -13.52 0.04 24.13
N ARG A 213 -14.17 -0.95 23.49
CA ARG A 213 -14.27 -2.34 23.98
C ARG A 213 -13.01 -3.14 23.72
N ILE A 214 -12.25 -2.77 22.70
CA ILE A 214 -10.92 -3.33 22.41
C ILE A 214 -9.88 -2.25 22.74
N HIS A 215 -8.93 -2.60 23.60
CA HIS A 215 -7.77 -1.78 23.90
C HIS A 215 -6.57 -2.28 23.09
N VAL A 216 -6.00 -1.41 22.27
CA VAL A 216 -4.74 -1.66 21.58
C VAL A 216 -3.67 -0.92 22.37
N PRO A 217 -2.73 -1.63 23.01
CA PRO A 217 -1.66 -0.98 23.76
C PRO A 217 -0.77 -0.17 22.82
N ALA A 218 -0.41 1.04 23.25
CA ALA A 218 0.48 1.94 22.52
C ALA A 218 1.93 1.41 22.53
#